data_e42c7330a1921d8f36abeb9186ae771b
#
_entry.id   e42c7330a1921d8f36abeb9186ae771b
#
_cell.length_a   1.000
_cell.length_b   1.000
_cell.length_c   1.000
_cell.angle_alpha   90.00
_cell.angle_beta   90.00
_cell.angle_gamma   90.00
#
_symmetry.space_group_name_H-M   'P 1'
#
loop_
_entity.id
_entity.type
_entity.pdbx_description
1 polymer ?
#
loop_
_entity_poly.entity_id
_entity_poly.type
_entity_poly.pdbx_seq_one_letter_code
_entity_poly.pdbx_strand_id
1 'polypeptide(L)'
;VEGRYPYLDLEFVKYILNTPREFKLKATNFKRILRESYSGLIPEKIVRAPKIAYQAPEARAILNSNYIKDLITNRDNDIFNFYSYERLQKVIKRVINSKGSRGGFCDNMSICISSSLAGILNEWKYNRSFTRIYI
;
A
#
# COMPACT_ATOMS: atom_id res chain seq x y z
N VAL A 1 9.97 -18.52 -9.65
CA VAL A 1 10.87 -17.44 -9.18
C VAL A 1 11.20 -17.72 -7.71
N GLU A 2 12.48 -17.85 -7.39
CA GLU A 2 12.96 -18.11 -6.02
C GLU A 2 13.35 -16.78 -5.35
N GLY A 3 12.82 -16.53 -4.16
CA GLY A 3 13.22 -15.37 -3.35
C GLY A 3 14.54 -15.64 -2.65
N ARG A 4 15.54 -14.77 -2.85
CA ARG A 4 16.81 -14.81 -2.14
C ARG A 4 16.93 -13.59 -1.24
N TYR A 5 17.23 -13.83 0.02
CA TYR A 5 17.25 -12.81 1.06
C TYR A 5 18.67 -12.74 1.69
N PRO A 6 19.56 -11.89 1.16
CA PRO A 6 20.96 -11.82 1.63
C PRO A 6 21.10 -11.55 3.14
N TYR A 7 20.16 -10.80 3.71
CA TYR A 7 20.14 -10.48 5.14
C TYR A 7 19.67 -11.65 6.03
N LEU A 8 19.22 -12.76 5.45
CA LEU A 8 18.87 -14.00 6.17
C LEU A 8 19.95 -15.07 6.04
N ASP A 9 21.10 -14.74 5.44
CA ASP A 9 22.26 -15.61 5.45
C ASP A 9 22.71 -15.89 6.89
N LEU A 10 22.99 -17.17 7.20
CA LEU A 10 23.25 -17.61 8.56
C LEU A 10 24.47 -16.93 9.21
N GLU A 11 25.55 -16.77 8.45
CA GLU A 11 26.76 -16.14 8.95
C GLU A 11 26.55 -14.63 9.15
N PHE A 12 25.82 -14.00 8.25
CA PHE A 12 25.44 -12.60 8.40
C PHE A 12 24.56 -12.39 9.64
N VAL A 13 23.56 -13.26 9.85
CA VAL A 13 22.68 -13.19 11.03
C VAL A 13 23.48 -13.37 12.32
N LYS A 14 24.38 -14.37 12.40
CA LYS A 14 25.26 -14.58 13.55
C LYS A 14 26.12 -13.34 13.84
N TYR A 15 26.70 -12.76 12.81
CA TYR A 15 27.51 -11.54 12.93
C TYR A 15 26.69 -10.39 13.51
N ILE A 16 25.51 -10.15 12.96
CA ILE A 16 24.63 -9.07 13.44
C ILE A 16 24.13 -9.32 14.86
N LEU A 17 23.79 -10.56 15.22
CA LEU A 17 23.35 -10.87 16.57
C LEU A 17 24.44 -10.61 17.61
N ASN A 18 25.69 -10.93 17.30
CA ASN A 18 26.84 -10.70 18.16
C ASN A 18 27.34 -9.25 18.19
N THR A 19 26.87 -8.40 17.26
CA THR A 19 27.23 -6.98 17.26
C THR A 19 26.60 -6.28 18.47
N PRO A 20 27.33 -5.47 19.25
CA PRO A 20 26.82 -4.73 20.40
C PRO A 20 25.63 -3.83 20.01
N ARG A 21 24.70 -3.67 20.95
CA ARG A 21 23.42 -2.96 20.71
C ARG A 21 23.61 -1.49 20.28
N GLU A 22 24.59 -0.82 20.84
CA GLU A 22 24.93 0.57 20.56
C GLU A 22 25.29 0.84 19.10
N PHE A 23 25.82 -0.17 18.39
CA PHE A 23 26.09 -0.07 16.95
C PHE A 23 24.81 -0.30 16.11
N LYS A 24 23.89 -1.10 16.61
CA LYS A 24 22.65 -1.45 15.88
C LYS A 24 21.56 -0.40 15.99
N LEU A 25 21.37 0.15 17.19
CA LEU A 25 20.23 1.02 17.52
C LEU A 25 20.69 2.27 18.27
N LYS A 26 20.28 3.43 17.76
CA LYS A 26 20.31 4.69 18.48
C LYS A 26 18.93 5.34 18.31
N ALA A 27 18.33 5.84 19.37
CA ALA A 27 16.92 6.19 19.52
C ALA A 27 16.19 6.77 18.27
N THR A 28 16.88 7.54 17.46
CA THR A 28 16.34 8.17 16.24
C THR A 28 17.04 7.75 14.95
N ASN A 29 18.11 6.93 15.03
CA ASN A 29 18.91 6.57 13.87
C ASN A 29 18.72 5.08 13.53
N PHE A 30 17.67 4.78 12.79
CA PHE A 30 17.43 3.45 12.26
C PHE A 30 18.52 3.05 11.25
N LYS A 31 18.94 1.79 11.27
CA LYS A 31 19.97 1.23 10.37
C LYS A 31 21.32 1.96 10.48
N ARG A 32 21.69 2.38 11.69
CA ARG A 32 22.90 3.16 11.95
C ARG A 32 24.16 2.55 11.33
N ILE A 33 24.41 1.29 11.59
CA ILE A 33 25.61 0.60 11.10
C ILE A 33 25.71 0.65 9.56
N LEU A 34 24.59 0.44 8.85
CA LEU A 34 24.56 0.54 7.39
C LEU A 34 24.85 1.97 6.92
N ARG A 35 24.24 2.96 7.56
CA ARG A 35 24.44 4.37 7.19
C ARG A 35 25.88 4.81 7.39
N GLU A 36 26.48 4.45 8.51
CA GLU A 36 27.88 4.79 8.81
C GLU A 36 28.84 4.06 7.88
N SER A 37 28.60 2.78 7.57
CA SER A 37 29.44 1.98 6.67
C SER A 37 29.41 2.48 5.22
N TYR A 38 28.31 3.03 4.76
CA TYR A 38 28.16 3.54 3.40
C TYR A 38 28.36 5.06 3.27
N SER A 39 28.65 5.75 4.38
CA SER A 39 29.00 7.18 4.35
C SER A 39 30.27 7.38 3.52
N GLY A 40 30.23 8.31 2.58
CA GLY A 40 31.31 8.55 1.62
C GLY A 40 31.38 7.59 0.42
N LEU A 41 30.67 6.45 0.44
CA LEU A 41 30.61 5.51 -0.68
C LEU A 41 29.41 5.78 -1.60
N ILE A 42 28.31 6.28 -1.06
CA ILE A 42 27.11 6.66 -1.80
C ILE A 42 26.70 8.10 -1.45
N PRO A 43 25.90 8.76 -2.29
CA PRO A 43 25.49 10.15 -2.03
C PRO A 43 24.84 10.33 -0.66
N GLU A 44 25.28 11.33 0.09
CA GLU A 44 24.84 11.59 1.46
C GLU A 44 23.32 11.75 1.58
N LYS A 45 22.67 12.28 0.53
CA LYS A 45 21.21 12.36 0.44
C LYS A 45 20.53 11.00 0.58
N ILE A 46 21.16 9.93 0.07
CA ILE A 46 20.63 8.56 0.17
C ILE A 46 20.91 8.00 1.56
N VAL A 47 22.14 8.20 2.07
CA VAL A 47 22.54 7.76 3.43
C VAL A 47 21.61 8.34 4.49
N ARG A 48 21.25 9.61 4.38
CA ARG A 48 20.40 10.33 5.36
C ARG A 48 18.91 10.27 5.04
N ALA A 49 18.51 9.65 3.92
CA ALA A 49 17.10 9.58 3.56
C ALA A 49 16.25 8.97 4.69
N PRO A 50 15.11 9.57 5.04
CA PRO A 50 14.21 8.99 6.02
C PRO A 50 13.66 7.66 5.49
N LYS A 51 13.30 6.75 6.42
CA LYS A 51 12.59 5.53 6.03
C LYS A 51 11.23 5.91 5.49
N ILE A 52 11.06 5.75 4.20
CA ILE A 52 9.78 5.94 3.53
C ILE A 52 9.27 4.55 3.14
N ALA A 53 8.06 4.21 3.58
CA ALA A 53 7.39 3.01 3.10
C ALA A 53 7.13 3.15 1.59
N TYR A 54 7.28 2.06 0.85
CA TYR A 54 6.86 2.04 -0.55
C TYR A 54 5.35 2.27 -0.60
N GLN A 55 4.97 3.40 -1.16
CA GLN A 55 3.58 3.77 -1.36
C GLN A 55 3.44 4.33 -2.77
N ALA A 56 2.75 3.59 -3.61
CA ALA A 56 2.30 4.12 -4.89
C ALA A 56 1.06 5.01 -4.67
N PRO A 57 0.77 5.97 -5.54
CA PRO A 57 -0.46 6.77 -5.49
C PRO A 57 -1.66 5.96 -6.04
N GLU A 58 -1.86 4.77 -5.52
CA GLU A 58 -2.79 3.75 -6.02
C GLU A 58 -4.22 4.26 -6.06
N ALA A 59 -4.69 4.86 -4.97
CA ALA A 59 -6.04 5.39 -4.88
C ALA A 59 -6.32 6.45 -5.95
N ARG A 60 -5.32 7.27 -6.29
CA ARG A 60 -5.47 8.27 -7.34
C ARG A 60 -5.52 7.64 -8.73
N ALA A 61 -4.71 6.62 -8.99
CA ALA A 61 -4.74 5.87 -10.23
C ALA A 61 -6.11 5.17 -10.41
N ILE A 62 -6.63 4.56 -9.34
CA ILE A 62 -7.94 3.93 -9.30
C ILE A 62 -9.06 4.95 -9.60
N LEU A 63 -9.04 6.11 -8.95
CA LEU A 63 -10.04 7.16 -9.14
C LEU A 63 -9.99 7.86 -10.52
N ASN A 64 -8.90 7.69 -11.27
CA ASN A 64 -8.83 8.13 -12.67
C ASN A 64 -9.57 7.19 -13.64
N SER A 65 -9.89 5.97 -13.22
CA SER A 65 -10.73 5.06 -13.99
C SER A 65 -12.22 5.41 -13.78
N ASN A 66 -12.89 5.83 -14.83
CA ASN A 66 -14.33 6.13 -14.78
C ASN A 66 -15.13 4.90 -14.33
N TYR A 67 -14.83 3.72 -14.88
CA TYR A 67 -15.48 2.47 -14.50
C TYR A 67 -15.42 2.19 -13.00
N ILE A 68 -14.22 2.27 -12.42
CA ILE A 68 -14.04 1.99 -10.99
C ILE A 68 -14.69 3.08 -10.14
N LYS A 69 -14.58 4.34 -10.58
CA LYS A 69 -15.21 5.45 -9.90
C LYS A 69 -16.71 5.25 -9.84
N ASP A 70 -17.33 4.88 -10.94
CA ASP A 70 -18.77 4.60 -11.00
C ASP A 70 -19.16 3.46 -10.05
N LEU A 71 -18.38 2.38 -9.98
CA LEU A 71 -18.62 1.29 -9.04
C LEU A 71 -18.68 1.72 -7.58
N ILE A 72 -17.78 2.60 -7.15
CA ILE A 72 -17.67 3.03 -5.73
C ILE A 72 -18.43 4.32 -5.42
N THR A 73 -19.06 4.95 -6.40
CA THR A 73 -19.93 6.13 -6.21
C THR A 73 -21.40 5.84 -6.48
N ASN A 74 -21.72 4.77 -7.20
CA ASN A 74 -23.10 4.35 -7.40
C ASN A 74 -23.67 3.74 -6.11
N ARG A 75 -24.65 4.39 -5.51
CA ARG A 75 -25.24 3.99 -4.24
C ARG A 75 -25.94 2.63 -4.28
N ASP A 76 -26.37 2.18 -5.45
CA ASP A 76 -27.05 0.89 -5.64
C ASP A 76 -26.07 -0.28 -5.79
N ASN A 77 -24.76 -0.03 -5.71
CA ASN A 77 -23.76 -1.09 -5.78
C ASN A 77 -23.79 -1.95 -4.50
N ASP A 78 -23.71 -3.26 -4.67
CA ASP A 78 -23.76 -4.24 -3.58
C ASP A 78 -22.64 -4.07 -2.53
N ILE A 79 -21.58 -3.32 -2.84
CA ILE A 79 -20.52 -2.98 -1.88
C ILE A 79 -21.07 -2.25 -0.65
N PHE A 80 -22.15 -1.48 -0.81
CA PHE A 80 -22.72 -0.71 0.28
C PHE A 80 -23.55 -1.55 1.26
N ASN A 81 -23.65 -2.86 1.04
CA ASN A 81 -24.03 -3.82 2.08
C ASN A 81 -22.91 -4.04 3.12
N PHE A 82 -21.66 -3.71 2.77
CA PHE A 82 -20.46 -3.91 3.61
C PHE A 82 -19.81 -2.59 4.04
N TYR A 83 -19.97 -1.53 3.25
CA TYR A 83 -19.37 -0.21 3.48
C TYR A 83 -20.42 0.88 3.65
N SER A 84 -20.17 1.82 4.57
CA SER A 84 -20.98 3.04 4.61
C SER A 84 -20.67 3.91 3.40
N TYR A 85 -21.70 4.21 2.62
CA TYR A 85 -21.63 5.11 1.48
C TYR A 85 -21.04 6.46 1.88
N GLU A 86 -21.55 7.09 2.94
CA GLU A 86 -21.17 8.42 3.38
C GLU A 86 -19.69 8.48 3.82
N ARG A 87 -19.21 7.41 4.50
CA ARG A 87 -17.80 7.32 4.91
C ARG A 87 -16.89 7.16 3.70
N LEU A 88 -17.24 6.31 2.76
CA LEU A 88 -16.43 6.11 1.55
C LEU A 88 -16.38 7.38 0.70
N GLN A 89 -17.48 8.10 0.53
CA GLN A 89 -17.50 9.39 -0.20
C GLN A 89 -16.59 10.44 0.47
N LYS A 90 -16.52 10.47 1.81
CA LYS A 90 -15.58 11.36 2.52
C LYS A 90 -14.12 10.99 2.24
N VAL A 91 -13.80 9.70 2.19
CA VAL A 91 -12.44 9.23 1.84
C VAL A 91 -12.09 9.63 0.41
N ILE A 92 -12.97 9.38 -0.56
CA ILE A 92 -12.78 9.74 -1.96
C ILE A 92 -12.50 11.24 -2.10
N LYS A 93 -13.31 12.09 -1.46
CA LYS A 93 -13.13 13.55 -1.48
C LYS A 93 -11.78 13.97 -0.89
N ARG A 94 -11.33 13.35 0.22
CA ARG A 94 -10.01 13.66 0.80
C ARG A 94 -8.88 13.33 -0.17
N VAL A 95 -8.93 12.17 -0.83
CA VAL A 95 -7.90 11.74 -1.79
C VAL A 95 -7.89 12.66 -3.01
N ILE A 96 -9.03 13.03 -3.56
CA ILE A 96 -9.13 13.94 -4.70
C ILE A 96 -8.54 15.32 -4.33
N ASN A 97 -8.89 15.84 -3.15
CA ASN A 97 -8.46 17.17 -2.70
C ASN A 97 -7.00 17.22 -2.25
N SER A 98 -6.34 16.09 -2.08
CA SER A 98 -4.95 16.02 -1.60
C SER A 98 -3.90 16.59 -2.58
N LYS A 99 -4.30 17.08 -3.77
CA LYS A 99 -3.48 17.76 -4.80
C LYS A 99 -2.10 17.12 -5.05
N GLY A 100 -2.04 15.79 -4.98
CA GLY A 100 -0.78 15.04 -5.19
C GLY A 100 0.08 14.86 -3.93
N SER A 101 -0.30 15.39 -2.78
CA SER A 101 0.19 14.86 -1.52
C SER A 101 -0.26 13.40 -1.41
N ARG A 102 0.61 12.53 -0.90
CA ARG A 102 0.24 11.15 -0.64
C ARG A 102 -0.93 11.17 0.32
N GLY A 103 -2.10 10.71 -0.12
CA GLY A 103 -3.22 10.46 0.78
C GLY A 103 -2.77 9.57 1.93
N GLY A 104 -3.40 9.66 3.09
CA GLY A 104 -3.06 8.80 4.21
C GLY A 104 -3.11 7.33 3.79
N PHE A 105 -2.24 6.50 4.35
CA PHE A 105 -2.20 5.05 4.06
C PHE A 105 -3.59 4.41 4.17
N CYS A 106 -4.34 4.75 5.22
CA CYS A 106 -5.69 4.24 5.44
C CYS A 106 -6.68 4.67 4.35
N ASP A 107 -6.58 5.89 3.84
CA ASP A 107 -7.45 6.37 2.76
C ASP A 107 -7.16 5.64 1.44
N ASN A 108 -5.87 5.45 1.10
CA ASN A 108 -5.47 4.66 -0.06
C ASN A 108 -5.96 3.21 0.03
N MET A 109 -5.71 2.55 1.16
CA MET A 109 -6.19 1.18 1.40
C MET A 109 -7.71 1.07 1.33
N SER A 110 -8.44 2.03 1.88
CA SER A 110 -9.91 2.04 1.83
C SER A 110 -10.43 2.07 0.40
N ILE A 111 -9.83 2.89 -0.47
CA ILE A 111 -10.21 2.97 -1.88
C ILE A 111 -9.80 1.69 -2.63
N CYS A 112 -8.59 1.17 -2.42
CA CYS A 112 -8.14 -0.05 -3.07
C CYS A 112 -9.03 -1.24 -2.71
N ILE A 113 -9.30 -1.46 -1.42
CA ILE A 113 -10.12 -2.59 -0.95
C ILE A 113 -11.56 -2.44 -1.43
N SER A 114 -12.16 -1.25 -1.31
CA SER A 114 -13.54 -1.02 -1.74
C SER A 114 -13.70 -1.20 -3.25
N SER A 115 -12.75 -0.71 -4.05
CA SER A 115 -12.77 -0.87 -5.51
C SER A 115 -12.62 -2.33 -5.93
N SER A 116 -11.72 -3.06 -5.31
CA SER A 116 -11.51 -4.48 -5.59
C SER A 116 -12.76 -5.30 -5.24
N LEU A 117 -13.34 -5.06 -4.07
CA LEU A 117 -14.56 -5.73 -3.65
C LEU A 117 -15.75 -5.39 -4.56
N ALA A 118 -15.92 -4.10 -4.93
CA ALA A 118 -16.97 -3.69 -5.85
C ALA A 118 -16.84 -4.38 -7.21
N GLY A 119 -15.62 -4.50 -7.74
CA GLY A 119 -15.33 -5.22 -8.97
C GLY A 119 -15.70 -6.70 -8.88
N ILE A 120 -15.26 -7.38 -7.81
CA ILE A 120 -15.57 -8.80 -7.57
C ILE A 120 -17.09 -9.04 -7.47
N LEU A 121 -17.80 -8.22 -6.72
CA LEU A 121 -19.25 -8.33 -6.56
C LEU A 121 -19.99 -8.10 -7.89
N ASN A 122 -19.54 -7.14 -8.68
CA ASN A 122 -20.09 -6.85 -9.99
C ASN A 122 -19.89 -8.02 -10.95
N GLU A 123 -18.68 -8.57 -11.04
CA GLU A 123 -18.38 -9.76 -11.86
C GLU A 123 -19.16 -10.99 -11.39
N TRP A 124 -19.27 -11.20 -10.10
CA TRP A 124 -20.04 -12.32 -9.56
C TRP A 124 -21.52 -12.22 -9.91
N LYS A 125 -22.10 -11.02 -9.84
CA LYS A 125 -23.50 -10.79 -10.23
C LYS A 125 -23.70 -11.05 -11.71
N TYR A 126 -22.78 -10.62 -12.56
CA TYR A 126 -22.80 -10.84 -14.00
C TYR A 126 -22.70 -12.35 -14.32
N ASN A 127 -21.75 -13.06 -13.76
CA ASN A 127 -21.55 -14.49 -14.00
C ASN A 127 -22.71 -15.34 -13.48
N ARG A 128 -23.38 -15.00 -12.38
CA ARG A 128 -24.60 -15.69 -11.92
C ARG A 128 -25.77 -15.52 -12.87
N SER A 129 -25.90 -14.39 -13.55
CA SER A 129 -26.93 -14.21 -14.58
C SER A 129 -26.69 -15.11 -15.79
N PHE A 130 -25.43 -15.36 -16.13
CA PHE A 130 -25.07 -16.30 -17.22
C PHE A 130 -25.35 -17.76 -16.86
N THR A 131 -25.05 -18.20 -15.66
CA THR A 131 -25.28 -19.59 -15.22
C THR A 131 -26.77 -19.95 -15.14
N ARG A 132 -27.65 -18.97 -14.94
CA ARG A 132 -29.10 -19.18 -14.98
C ARG A 132 -29.68 -19.40 -16.38
N ILE A 133 -28.92 -19.09 -17.43
CA ILE A 133 -29.38 -19.26 -18.82
C ILE A 133 -29.07 -20.67 -19.35
N TYR A 134 -28.20 -21.43 -18.67
CA TYR A 134 -27.73 -22.76 -19.09
C TYR A 134 -28.20 -23.91 -18.19
N ILE A 135 -29.15 -23.71 -17.27
CA ILE A 135 -29.84 -24.75 -16.47
C ILE A 135 -31.34 -24.59 -16.71
#